data_9f4e87f37974a98a13316c6a7f847b0a
#
_entry.id   9f4e87f37974a98a13316c6a7f847b0a
#
_cell.length_a   1.000
_cell.length_b   1.000
_cell.length_c   1.000
_cell.angle_alpha   90.00
_cell.angle_beta   90.00
_cell.angle_gamma   90.00
#
_symmetry.space_group_name_H-M   'P 1'
#
loop_
_entity.id
_entity.type
_entity.pdbx_description
1 polymer ?
#
loop_
_entity_poly.entity_id
_entity_poly.type
_entity_poly.pdbx_seq_one_letter_code
_entity_poly.pdbx_strand_id
1 'polypeptide(L)'
;VLSYNPPHTGGGPGFEDRYQPGKYGPDKKLKMGYGYAGPAEYEALYKDIDYEKNPIRGNLKPIRRSSDTSARVIPGYFGAITAIDNDFGNLMTYLEQNDLLENTIIVFTSDHGESMGSQGLMTKGTWFEESMGVPCLVGWKGVIKPKREIVVFNSIDLMPTLLGLSGLSIPQGVDGVDYSPLLLGKKFKAPEYAFTSFDFGGVEELKAPRYWRAVYTSRYTYVLCGMNQNRAFTKDGLVLYDREKDPLQLNPIYKGMGYDKTIDRLHAELVKHLDETGDPFIKEYWNNPDAGYPKLNKVTMDPYSALRKSGANAKGGKSKGNRNKQLKK
;
A
#
# COMPACT_ATOMS: atom_id res chain seq x y z
N VAL A 1 16.06 -8.37 13.69
CA VAL A 1 15.28 -7.63 12.67
C VAL A 1 15.81 -6.23 12.59
N LEU A 2 16.21 -5.79 11.39
CA LEU A 2 16.48 -4.39 11.08
C LEU A 2 15.19 -3.81 10.48
N SER A 3 14.71 -2.70 11.05
CA SER A 3 13.52 -2.02 10.58
C SER A 3 13.89 -0.62 10.16
N TYR A 4 13.64 -0.29 8.89
CA TYR A 4 13.83 1.04 8.35
C TYR A 4 12.47 1.75 8.28
N ASN A 5 12.40 2.98 8.78
CA ASN A 5 11.20 3.81 8.59
C ASN A 5 11.14 4.41 7.16
N PRO A 6 12.24 4.92 6.58
CA PRO A 6 12.23 5.29 5.16
C PRO A 6 11.89 4.09 4.25
N PRO A 7 11.26 4.34 3.10
CA PRO A 7 10.96 5.65 2.51
C PRO A 7 9.61 6.25 2.96
N HIS A 8 9.08 5.89 4.13
CA HIS A 8 7.83 6.43 4.65
C HIS A 8 7.89 7.96 4.78
N THR A 9 6.75 8.64 4.58
CA THR A 9 6.64 10.08 4.82
C THR A 9 6.94 10.39 6.29
N GLY A 10 7.77 11.39 6.54
CA GLY A 10 8.01 11.90 7.89
C GLY A 10 9.04 11.15 8.72
N GLY A 11 9.86 10.29 8.15
CA GLY A 11 10.68 9.38 8.94
C GLY A 11 12.20 9.35 8.68
N GLY A 12 12.78 10.25 7.89
CA GLY A 12 14.22 10.23 7.62
C GLY A 12 15.03 11.23 8.45
N PRO A 13 16.34 10.98 8.68
CA PRO A 13 17.24 11.99 9.23
C PRO A 13 17.18 13.26 8.39
N GLY A 14 17.01 14.43 9.03
CA GLY A 14 16.85 15.71 8.35
C GLY A 14 15.43 16.00 7.84
N PHE A 15 14.46 15.13 8.09
CA PHE A 15 13.06 15.39 7.81
C PHE A 15 12.54 16.60 8.57
N GLU A 16 12.81 16.70 9.87
CA GLU A 16 12.39 17.80 10.72
C GLU A 16 12.99 19.13 10.27
N ASP A 17 14.22 19.12 9.78
CA ASP A 17 14.90 20.32 9.27
C ASP A 17 14.39 20.77 7.89
N ARG A 18 13.95 19.84 7.06
CA ARG A 18 13.44 20.14 5.71
C ARG A 18 11.93 20.34 5.69
N TYR A 19 11.21 19.70 6.61
CA TYR A 19 9.77 19.73 6.70
C TYR A 19 9.28 20.56 7.88
N GLN A 20 9.83 21.76 8.05
CA GLN A 20 9.22 22.73 8.99
C GLN A 20 8.04 23.42 8.29
N PRO A 21 6.81 23.17 8.74
CA PRO A 21 5.65 23.89 8.22
C PRO A 21 5.82 25.38 8.47
N GLY A 22 6.14 26.13 7.43
CA GLY A 22 6.30 27.59 7.51
C GLY A 22 7.65 28.15 7.07
N LYS A 23 8.69 27.33 6.84
CA LYS A 23 10.05 27.81 6.46
C LYS A 23 10.30 27.87 4.95
N TYR A 24 9.43 27.28 4.12
CA TYR A 24 9.60 27.30 2.67
C TYR A 24 8.69 28.33 2.02
N GLY A 25 9.27 29.48 1.68
CA GLY A 25 8.77 30.49 0.76
C GLY A 25 7.45 31.18 1.11
N PRO A 26 7.10 32.27 0.40
CA PRO A 26 5.84 32.98 0.57
C PRO A 26 4.62 32.15 0.14
N ASP A 27 4.83 30.98 -0.41
CA ASP A 27 3.78 30.13 -0.96
C ASP A 27 3.25 29.20 0.11
N LYS A 28 2.26 29.68 0.88
CA LYS A 28 1.53 28.93 1.93
C LYS A 28 0.82 27.67 1.42
N LYS A 29 0.95 27.29 0.16
CA LYS A 29 0.40 26.09 -0.46
C LYS A 29 1.12 24.79 -0.06
N LEU A 30 2.29 24.89 0.55
CA LEU A 30 3.15 23.78 0.95
C LEU A 30 2.75 23.06 2.24
N LYS A 31 1.68 23.48 2.91
CA LYS A 31 1.30 22.95 4.22
C LYS A 31 0.75 21.52 4.25
N MET A 32 0.62 20.84 3.11
CA MET A 32 0.08 19.48 3.04
C MET A 32 0.78 18.64 1.96
N GLY A 33 2.05 18.78 1.76
CA GLY A 33 2.83 17.90 0.91
C GLY A 33 3.10 16.57 1.62
N TYR A 34 3.02 15.48 0.88
CA TYR A 34 3.57 14.21 1.35
C TYR A 34 5.09 14.34 1.36
N GLY A 35 5.68 14.53 2.55
CA GLY A 35 7.11 14.77 2.71
C GLY A 35 7.89 13.47 2.63
N TYR A 36 8.28 13.06 1.44
CA TYR A 36 9.31 12.04 1.28
C TYR A 36 10.67 12.72 1.26
N ALA A 37 11.58 12.27 2.12
CA ALA A 37 12.93 12.82 2.21
C ALA A 37 13.94 11.68 2.32
N GLY A 38 14.97 11.76 1.48
CA GLY A 38 16.18 10.97 1.56
C GLY A 38 17.38 11.85 1.95
N PRO A 39 18.56 11.27 2.18
CA PRO A 39 19.79 12.03 2.26
C PRO A 39 20.03 12.87 1.01
N ALA A 40 20.51 14.10 1.18
CA ALA A 40 20.57 15.08 0.10
C ALA A 40 21.42 14.63 -1.09
N GLU A 41 22.50 13.91 -0.82
CA GLU A 41 23.39 13.35 -1.83
C GLU A 41 22.69 12.30 -2.71
N TYR A 42 21.77 11.52 -2.15
CA TYR A 42 21.01 10.53 -2.92
C TYR A 42 19.79 11.14 -3.61
N GLU A 43 19.13 12.11 -3.01
CA GLU A 43 18.06 12.85 -3.70
C GLU A 43 18.59 13.56 -4.95
N ALA A 44 19.84 14.07 -4.88
CA ALA A 44 20.47 14.75 -6.00
C ALA A 44 20.59 13.87 -7.26
N LEU A 45 20.63 12.55 -7.12
CA LEU A 45 20.67 11.61 -8.25
C LEU A 45 19.37 11.62 -9.08
N TYR A 46 18.27 12.07 -8.50
CA TYR A 46 16.92 11.94 -9.06
C TYR A 46 16.23 13.27 -9.37
N LYS A 47 16.76 14.40 -8.87
CA LYS A 47 16.09 15.71 -8.95
C LYS A 47 15.98 16.29 -10.36
N ASP A 48 16.90 15.94 -11.25
CA ASP A 48 16.97 16.49 -12.60
C ASP A 48 16.24 15.62 -13.63
N ILE A 49 15.56 14.55 -13.18
CA ILE A 49 14.76 13.68 -14.03
C ILE A 49 13.39 14.34 -14.30
N ASP A 50 13.04 14.50 -15.57
CA ASP A 50 11.71 14.96 -15.98
C ASP A 50 10.70 13.81 -15.86
N TYR A 51 10.03 13.70 -14.74
CA TYR A 51 9.06 12.64 -14.44
C TYR A 51 7.71 12.83 -15.17
N GLU A 52 7.46 13.97 -15.79
CA GLU A 52 6.30 14.16 -16.64
C GLU A 52 6.52 13.48 -18.00
N LYS A 53 7.74 13.60 -18.55
CA LYS A 53 8.13 12.91 -19.79
C LYS A 53 8.53 11.45 -19.56
N ASN A 54 9.12 11.16 -18.40
CA ASN A 54 9.60 9.84 -18.03
C ASN A 54 8.88 9.34 -16.76
N PRO A 55 7.59 9.01 -16.84
CA PRO A 55 6.84 8.57 -15.68
C PRO A 55 7.40 7.23 -15.15
N ILE A 56 7.49 7.11 -13.82
CA ILE A 56 7.96 5.87 -13.18
C ILE A 56 7.03 4.67 -13.42
N ARG A 57 5.75 4.95 -13.74
CA ARG A 57 4.72 3.94 -14.04
C ARG A 57 3.72 4.52 -15.05
N GLY A 58 3.14 3.63 -15.87
CA GLY A 58 2.17 4.01 -16.90
C GLY A 58 0.78 4.39 -16.38
N ASN A 59 0.49 4.18 -15.09
CA ASN A 59 -0.81 4.49 -14.46
C ASN A 59 -0.79 5.72 -13.56
N LEU A 60 0.23 6.55 -13.66
CA LEU A 60 0.28 7.82 -12.94
C LEU A 60 -0.84 8.75 -13.42
N LYS A 61 -1.51 9.37 -12.47
CA LYS A 61 -2.55 10.39 -12.71
C LYS A 61 -2.27 11.61 -11.83
N PRO A 62 -2.72 12.82 -12.24
CA PRO A 62 -2.58 13.99 -11.40
C PRO A 62 -3.17 13.76 -10.01
N ILE A 63 -2.39 14.07 -8.99
CA ILE A 63 -2.83 13.96 -7.60
C ILE A 63 -3.71 15.16 -7.29
N ARG A 64 -5.02 14.95 -7.28
CA ARG A 64 -6.03 16.03 -7.24
C ARG A 64 -6.04 16.89 -5.98
N ARG A 65 -5.32 16.50 -4.93
CA ARG A 65 -5.36 17.18 -3.62
C ARG A 65 -4.10 17.88 -3.21
N SER A 66 -3.03 17.63 -3.91
CA SER A 66 -1.72 18.12 -3.57
C SER A 66 -1.21 19.00 -4.69
N SER A 67 -0.55 20.09 -4.36
CA SER A 67 0.37 20.76 -5.27
C SER A 67 1.60 19.89 -5.55
N ASP A 68 1.67 18.72 -4.90
CA ASP A 68 2.71 17.76 -5.13
C ASP A 68 2.40 16.99 -6.40
N THR A 69 3.27 17.16 -7.35
CA THR A 69 3.37 16.29 -8.53
C THR A 69 4.26 15.10 -8.16
N SER A 70 4.10 13.99 -8.87
CA SER A 70 5.03 12.87 -8.74
C SER A 70 6.49 13.35 -8.88
N ALA A 71 6.75 14.30 -9.77
CA ALA A 71 8.05 14.91 -9.97
C ALA A 71 8.68 15.48 -8.70
N ARG A 72 7.87 15.96 -7.77
CA ARG A 72 8.36 16.59 -6.54
C ARG A 72 8.65 15.60 -5.42
N VAL A 73 7.90 14.53 -5.33
CA VAL A 73 8.01 13.57 -4.22
C VAL A 73 8.95 12.40 -4.54
N ILE A 74 9.12 12.06 -5.81
CA ILE A 74 9.94 10.94 -6.27
C ILE A 74 11.42 11.08 -5.88
N PRO A 75 12.10 12.24 -6.02
CA PRO A 75 13.51 12.34 -5.67
C PRO A 75 13.79 11.97 -4.22
N GLY A 76 12.98 12.45 -3.28
CA GLY A 76 13.12 12.11 -1.87
C GLY A 76 12.84 10.64 -1.58
N TYR A 77 11.80 10.08 -2.19
CA TYR A 77 11.47 8.67 -2.06
C TYR A 77 12.58 7.75 -2.59
N PHE A 78 13.09 8.02 -3.79
CA PHE A 78 14.16 7.23 -4.39
C PHE A 78 15.50 7.45 -3.69
N GLY A 79 15.78 8.67 -3.23
CA GLY A 79 16.96 8.96 -2.42
C GLY A 79 16.95 8.15 -1.12
N ALA A 80 15.80 8.01 -0.47
CA ALA A 80 15.65 7.16 0.72
C ALA A 80 15.88 5.66 0.39
N ILE A 81 15.34 5.17 -0.74
CA ILE A 81 15.58 3.79 -1.19
C ILE A 81 17.07 3.55 -1.45
N THR A 82 17.76 4.49 -2.10
CA THR A 82 19.21 4.39 -2.35
C THR A 82 20.00 4.32 -1.05
N ALA A 83 19.59 5.09 -0.03
CA ALA A 83 20.21 5.02 1.29
C ALA A 83 20.07 3.63 1.92
N ILE A 84 18.85 3.05 1.85
CA ILE A 84 18.59 1.69 2.35
C ILE A 84 19.42 0.66 1.59
N ASP A 85 19.55 0.78 0.27
CA ASP A 85 20.33 -0.13 -0.56
C ASP A 85 21.82 -0.09 -0.17
N ASN A 86 22.38 1.08 0.09
CA ASN A 86 23.74 1.23 0.60
C ASN A 86 23.92 0.61 1.99
N ASP A 87 22.98 0.84 2.90
CA ASP A 87 23.03 0.24 4.25
C ASP A 87 22.94 -1.27 4.17
N PHE A 88 22.10 -1.80 3.26
CA PHE A 88 22.03 -3.22 3.00
C PHE A 88 23.36 -3.77 2.45
N GLY A 89 24.00 -3.06 1.53
CA GLY A 89 25.34 -3.41 1.04
C GLY A 89 26.39 -3.47 2.17
N ASN A 90 26.37 -2.50 3.08
CA ASN A 90 27.24 -2.48 4.25
C ASN A 90 26.98 -3.67 5.18
N LEU A 91 25.72 -4.02 5.41
CA LEU A 91 25.33 -5.19 6.19
C LEU A 91 25.86 -6.48 5.54
N MET A 92 25.70 -6.64 4.24
CA MET A 92 26.19 -7.82 3.50
C MET A 92 27.71 -7.95 3.64
N THR A 93 28.42 -6.83 3.47
CA THR A 93 29.87 -6.77 3.64
C THR A 93 30.30 -7.17 5.08
N TYR A 94 29.60 -6.66 6.07
CA TYR A 94 29.84 -7.01 7.47
C TYR A 94 29.66 -8.51 7.74
N LEU A 95 28.56 -9.10 7.25
CA LEU A 95 28.29 -10.53 7.41
C LEU A 95 29.36 -11.38 6.74
N GLU A 96 29.84 -10.97 5.56
CA GLU A 96 30.89 -11.69 4.85
C GLU A 96 32.26 -11.63 5.57
N GLN A 97 32.64 -10.42 6.00
CA GLN A 97 33.92 -10.18 6.70
C GLN A 97 34.01 -10.89 8.07
N ASN A 98 32.87 -11.24 8.66
CA ASN A 98 32.79 -11.92 9.96
C ASN A 98 32.39 -13.40 9.84
N ASP A 99 32.44 -14.00 8.63
CA ASP A 99 32.09 -15.40 8.37
C ASP A 99 30.67 -15.79 8.82
N LEU A 100 29.75 -14.83 8.86
CA LEU A 100 28.36 -15.02 9.28
C LEU A 100 27.41 -15.34 8.13
N LEU A 101 27.76 -14.97 6.90
CA LEU A 101 26.85 -14.95 5.74
C LEU A 101 26.32 -16.36 5.40
N GLU A 102 27.13 -17.39 5.54
CA GLU A 102 26.74 -18.77 5.23
C GLU A 102 25.74 -19.36 6.24
N ASN A 103 25.73 -18.82 7.47
CA ASN A 103 24.82 -19.24 8.54
C ASN A 103 23.73 -18.20 8.81
N THR A 104 23.41 -17.35 7.83
CA THR A 104 22.40 -16.30 7.97
C THR A 104 21.36 -16.39 6.85
N ILE A 105 20.10 -16.53 7.23
CA ILE A 105 18.97 -16.36 6.31
C ILE A 105 18.68 -14.87 6.24
N ILE A 106 18.71 -14.31 5.03
CA ILE A 106 18.46 -12.90 4.76
C ILE A 106 17.10 -12.78 4.12
N VAL A 107 16.27 -11.92 4.69
CA VAL A 107 14.96 -11.56 4.11
C VAL A 107 14.90 -10.06 3.93
N PHE A 108 14.59 -9.62 2.71
CA PHE A 108 14.30 -8.23 2.41
C PHE A 108 12.85 -8.11 1.96
N THR A 109 12.05 -7.34 2.71
CA THR A 109 10.63 -7.14 2.44
C THR A 109 10.16 -5.80 2.99
N SER A 110 8.89 -5.48 2.81
CA SER A 110 8.21 -4.30 3.36
C SER A 110 6.85 -4.70 3.95
N ASP A 111 6.30 -3.87 4.80
CA ASP A 111 4.97 -4.02 5.38
C ASP A 111 3.84 -3.74 4.36
N HIS A 112 4.03 -2.75 3.49
CA HIS A 112 3.13 -2.37 2.40
C HIS A 112 3.89 -1.61 1.32
N GLY A 113 3.24 -1.39 0.19
CA GLY A 113 3.76 -0.57 -0.89
C GLY A 113 3.39 0.91 -0.77
N GLU A 114 3.53 1.65 -1.87
CA GLU A 114 3.27 3.09 -1.94
C GLU A 114 2.74 3.49 -3.32
N SER A 115 1.59 4.17 -3.36
CA SER A 115 0.91 4.51 -4.60
C SER A 115 1.62 5.57 -5.43
N MET A 116 2.26 6.56 -4.82
CA MET A 116 3.11 7.57 -5.49
C MET A 116 2.48 8.21 -6.73
N GLY A 117 1.16 8.41 -6.74
CA GLY A 117 0.42 8.97 -7.88
C GLY A 117 -0.21 7.93 -8.81
N SER A 118 0.07 6.64 -8.64
CA SER A 118 -0.64 5.58 -9.36
C SER A 118 -2.14 5.68 -9.10
N GLN A 119 -2.96 5.54 -10.13
CA GLN A 119 -4.41 5.72 -10.07
C GLN A 119 -4.87 7.12 -9.56
N GLY A 120 -3.96 8.10 -9.44
CA GLY A 120 -4.20 9.39 -8.79
C GLY A 120 -4.22 9.32 -7.27
N LEU A 121 -3.64 8.27 -6.69
CA LEU A 121 -3.60 7.99 -5.26
C LEU A 121 -2.20 8.23 -4.69
N MET A 122 -2.17 8.60 -3.43
CA MET A 122 -0.95 8.66 -2.62
C MET A 122 -1.09 7.70 -1.45
N THR A 123 0.04 7.35 -0.88
CA THR A 123 0.10 6.45 0.28
C THR A 123 -0.39 5.02 -0.04
N LYS A 124 -1.04 4.37 0.88
CA LYS A 124 -1.44 2.95 0.85
C LYS A 124 -2.89 2.77 1.30
N GLY A 125 -3.29 1.51 1.52
CA GLY A 125 -4.62 1.16 2.00
C GLY A 125 -5.62 0.90 0.88
N THR A 126 -5.14 0.60 -0.32
CA THR A 126 -5.93 0.19 -1.47
C THR A 126 -5.51 -1.21 -1.92
N TRP A 127 -6.32 -1.86 -2.72
CA TRP A 127 -6.06 -3.19 -3.26
C TRP A 127 -5.17 -3.22 -4.52
N PHE A 128 -4.67 -2.07 -4.97
CA PHE A 128 -3.78 -2.01 -6.11
C PHE A 128 -2.40 -2.57 -5.79
N GLU A 129 -1.74 -3.12 -6.81
CA GLU A 129 -0.40 -3.71 -6.66
C GLU A 129 0.61 -2.74 -6.04
N GLU A 130 0.50 -1.44 -6.32
CA GLU A 130 1.39 -0.43 -5.74
C GLU A 130 1.26 -0.30 -4.23
N SER A 131 0.08 -0.64 -3.68
CA SER A 131 -0.18 -0.61 -2.24
C SER A 131 0.05 -1.97 -1.58
N MET A 132 -0.24 -3.07 -2.28
CA MET A 132 -0.24 -4.43 -1.72
C MET A 132 0.97 -5.25 -2.11
N GLY A 133 1.52 -5.00 -3.31
CA GLY A 133 2.73 -5.69 -3.78
C GLY A 133 3.97 -5.12 -3.13
N VAL A 134 4.70 -5.97 -2.41
CA VAL A 134 5.96 -5.61 -1.76
C VAL A 134 7.10 -6.49 -2.27
N PRO A 135 8.35 -6.03 -2.24
CA PRO A 135 9.47 -6.90 -2.52
C PRO A 135 9.50 -8.04 -1.50
N CYS A 136 9.83 -9.23 -1.95
CA CYS A 136 10.11 -10.37 -1.09
C CYS A 136 11.32 -11.13 -1.64
N LEU A 137 12.48 -10.90 -1.03
CA LEU A 137 13.71 -11.58 -1.38
C LEU A 137 14.14 -12.43 -0.19
N VAL A 138 14.42 -13.71 -0.45
CA VAL A 138 14.93 -14.64 0.56
C VAL A 138 16.24 -15.21 0.05
N GLY A 139 17.29 -15.00 0.80
CA GLY A 139 18.63 -15.47 0.48
C GLY A 139 19.22 -16.30 1.62
N TRP A 140 19.94 -17.37 1.25
CA TRP A 140 20.78 -18.13 2.15
C TRP A 140 21.96 -18.69 1.34
N LYS A 141 23.14 -18.12 1.57
CA LYS A 141 24.34 -18.42 0.79
C LYS A 141 24.64 -19.92 0.82
N GLY A 142 24.83 -20.50 -0.34
CA GLY A 142 25.12 -21.93 -0.48
C GLY A 142 23.93 -22.89 -0.33
N VAL A 143 22.77 -22.42 0.14
CA VAL A 143 21.59 -23.24 0.43
C VAL A 143 20.44 -22.94 -0.54
N ILE A 144 20.06 -21.69 -0.69
CA ILE A 144 18.99 -21.29 -1.63
C ILE A 144 19.62 -20.88 -2.97
N LYS A 145 19.25 -21.56 -4.03
CA LYS A 145 19.71 -21.23 -5.39
C LYS A 145 18.97 -19.99 -5.91
N PRO A 146 19.67 -19.05 -6.59
CA PRO A 146 19.02 -17.90 -7.21
C PRO A 146 17.92 -18.34 -8.18
N LYS A 147 16.71 -17.86 -7.97
CA LYS A 147 15.54 -18.12 -8.82
C LYS A 147 14.47 -17.07 -8.58
N ARG A 148 13.54 -16.95 -9.52
CA ARG A 148 12.31 -16.19 -9.36
C ARG A 148 11.13 -17.16 -9.38
N GLU A 149 10.29 -17.07 -8.36
CA GLU A 149 9.06 -17.85 -8.27
C GLU A 149 7.85 -16.95 -8.54
N ILE A 150 6.87 -17.50 -9.27
CA ILE A 150 5.58 -16.82 -9.52
C ILE A 150 4.53 -17.59 -8.75
N VAL A 151 4.46 -17.30 -7.47
CA VAL A 151 3.50 -17.91 -6.55
C VAL A 151 2.77 -16.82 -5.75
N VAL A 152 1.62 -17.16 -5.23
CA VAL A 152 0.93 -16.32 -4.26
C VAL A 152 1.64 -16.51 -2.93
N PHE A 153 2.11 -15.42 -2.34
CA PHE A 153 2.79 -15.40 -1.03
C PHE A 153 2.25 -14.22 -0.23
N ASN A 154 1.89 -14.46 1.01
CA ASN A 154 1.33 -13.45 1.90
C ASN A 154 2.27 -13.21 3.10
N SER A 155 2.16 -12.06 3.76
CA SER A 155 2.96 -11.73 4.94
C SER A 155 2.82 -12.76 6.08
N ILE A 156 1.65 -13.40 6.21
CA ILE A 156 1.42 -14.47 7.20
C ILE A 156 2.26 -15.72 6.94
N ASP A 157 2.72 -15.93 5.70
CA ASP A 157 3.53 -17.08 5.30
C ASP A 157 5.01 -16.94 5.71
N LEU A 158 5.42 -15.72 6.05
CA LEU A 158 6.83 -15.42 6.33
C LEU A 158 7.34 -16.17 7.56
N MET A 159 6.60 -16.12 8.66
CA MET A 159 7.00 -16.75 9.91
C MET A 159 7.12 -18.29 9.79
N PRO A 160 6.10 -19.03 9.30
CA PRO A 160 6.23 -20.48 9.14
C PRO A 160 7.33 -20.84 8.13
N THR A 161 7.56 -20.05 7.08
CA THR A 161 8.65 -20.27 6.12
C THR A 161 10.02 -20.11 6.76
N LEU A 162 10.22 -19.11 7.62
CA LEU A 162 11.48 -18.93 8.34
C LEU A 162 11.74 -20.06 9.35
N LEU A 163 10.71 -20.50 10.06
CA LEU A 163 10.80 -21.65 10.95
C LEU A 163 11.18 -22.92 10.16
N GLY A 164 10.52 -23.18 9.03
CA GLY A 164 10.84 -24.32 8.17
C GLY A 164 12.25 -24.29 7.59
N LEU A 165 12.73 -23.12 7.15
CA LEU A 165 14.13 -22.95 6.71
C LEU A 165 15.13 -23.18 7.84
N SER A 166 14.77 -22.79 9.06
CA SER A 166 15.62 -22.98 10.25
C SER A 166 15.53 -24.39 10.85
N GLY A 167 14.71 -25.28 10.27
CA GLY A 167 14.49 -26.64 10.80
C GLY A 167 13.74 -26.66 12.14
N LEU A 168 13.00 -25.60 12.45
CA LEU A 168 12.22 -25.47 13.68
C LEU A 168 10.76 -25.91 13.45
N SER A 169 10.14 -26.40 14.52
CA SER A 169 8.72 -26.78 14.49
C SER A 169 7.83 -25.54 14.33
N ILE A 170 6.85 -25.64 13.44
CA ILE A 170 5.82 -24.62 13.27
C ILE A 170 4.73 -24.85 14.32
N PRO A 171 4.39 -23.86 15.16
CA PRO A 171 3.35 -24.00 16.16
C PRO A 171 1.98 -24.31 15.54
N GLN A 172 1.13 -25.02 16.29
CA GLN A 172 -0.27 -25.20 15.90
C GLN A 172 -1.01 -23.85 15.90
N GLY A 173 -1.95 -23.67 14.99
CA GLY A 173 -2.76 -22.45 14.88
C GLY A 173 -2.07 -21.31 14.11
N VAL A 174 -0.99 -21.60 13.41
CA VAL A 174 -0.41 -20.66 12.44
C VAL A 174 -1.18 -20.74 11.14
N ASP A 175 -1.74 -19.62 10.70
CA ASP A 175 -2.56 -19.54 9.48
C ASP A 175 -1.74 -19.54 8.18
N GLY A 176 -0.45 -19.13 8.26
CA GLY A 176 0.44 -19.06 7.11
C GLY A 176 0.97 -20.43 6.67
N VAL A 177 1.40 -20.51 5.44
CA VAL A 177 1.95 -21.71 4.79
C VAL A 177 3.48 -21.67 4.79
N ASP A 178 4.09 -22.80 5.04
CA ASP A 178 5.56 -22.96 4.97
C ASP A 178 6.02 -23.13 3.51
N TYR A 179 6.68 -22.12 2.97
CA TYR A 179 7.30 -22.14 1.64
C TYR A 179 8.77 -22.61 1.64
N SER A 180 9.30 -23.04 2.78
CA SER A 180 10.69 -23.53 2.85
C SER A 180 10.97 -24.69 1.87
N PRO A 181 10.03 -25.64 1.61
CA PRO A 181 10.27 -26.67 0.60
C PRO A 181 10.47 -26.09 -0.81
N LEU A 182 9.67 -25.08 -1.19
CA LEU A 182 9.85 -24.40 -2.47
C LEU A 182 11.23 -23.75 -2.57
N LEU A 183 11.62 -22.99 -1.56
CA LEU A 183 12.91 -22.28 -1.52
C LEU A 183 14.10 -23.24 -1.56
N LEU A 184 13.98 -24.40 -0.94
CA LEU A 184 14.98 -25.46 -0.93
C LEU A 184 14.94 -26.35 -2.19
N GLY A 185 14.12 -26.02 -3.19
CA GLY A 185 14.01 -26.78 -4.44
C GLY A 185 13.32 -28.13 -4.32
N LYS A 186 12.56 -28.36 -3.25
CA LYS A 186 11.76 -29.56 -3.03
C LYS A 186 10.39 -29.44 -3.70
N LYS A 187 9.71 -30.58 -3.87
CA LYS A 187 8.31 -30.57 -4.37
C LYS A 187 7.41 -29.81 -3.43
N PHE A 188 6.72 -28.80 -3.98
CA PHE A 188 5.81 -27.94 -3.24
C PHE A 188 4.62 -27.59 -4.11
N LYS A 189 3.43 -27.53 -3.51
CA LYS A 189 2.22 -27.02 -4.16
C LYS A 189 1.82 -25.73 -3.45
N ALA A 190 2.11 -24.59 -4.07
CA ALA A 190 1.71 -23.31 -3.54
C ALA A 190 0.17 -23.18 -3.48
N PRO A 191 -0.36 -22.45 -2.50
CA PRO A 191 -1.76 -22.02 -2.49
C PRO A 191 -2.13 -21.28 -3.78
N GLU A 192 -3.39 -21.45 -4.20
CA GLU A 192 -3.92 -20.70 -5.35
C GLU A 192 -4.35 -19.29 -4.95
N TYR A 193 -4.69 -19.07 -3.69
CA TYR A 193 -5.30 -17.85 -3.17
C TYR A 193 -4.49 -17.26 -2.02
N ALA A 194 -4.36 -15.91 -2.01
CA ALA A 194 -4.06 -15.14 -0.81
C ALA A 194 -5.24 -14.20 -0.52
N PHE A 195 -5.58 -14.08 0.74
CA PHE A 195 -6.67 -13.23 1.20
C PHE A 195 -6.09 -12.02 1.93
N THR A 196 -6.72 -10.87 1.73
CA THR A 196 -6.30 -9.63 2.37
C THR A 196 -7.52 -8.84 2.81
N SER A 197 -7.41 -8.25 3.98
CA SER A 197 -8.41 -7.35 4.54
C SER A 197 -7.83 -5.96 4.78
N PHE A 198 -8.67 -4.97 4.69
CA PHE A 198 -8.33 -3.61 5.09
C PHE A 198 -9.50 -3.00 5.85
N ASP A 199 -9.26 -2.66 7.10
CA ASP A 199 -10.19 -2.00 7.99
C ASP A 199 -9.53 -0.73 8.51
N PHE A 200 -9.90 0.41 7.97
CA PHE A 200 -9.48 1.68 8.52
C PHE A 200 -10.57 2.18 9.48
N GLY A 201 -10.60 1.57 10.66
CA GLY A 201 -11.47 1.99 11.75
C GLY A 201 -10.91 3.19 12.46
N GLY A 202 -11.75 4.19 12.74
CA GLY A 202 -11.50 5.13 13.80
C GLY A 202 -11.00 6.52 13.45
N VAL A 203 -11.23 6.99 12.22
CA VAL A 203 -11.35 8.43 12.07
C VAL A 203 -12.84 8.75 12.13
N GLU A 204 -13.31 9.01 13.34
CA GLU A 204 -14.71 9.39 13.66
C GLU A 204 -15.22 10.54 12.77
N GLU A 205 -14.31 11.39 12.30
CA GLU A 205 -14.56 12.51 11.38
C GLU A 205 -14.90 12.07 9.95
N LEU A 206 -14.59 10.85 9.53
CA LEU A 206 -14.82 10.40 8.15
C LEU A 206 -16.18 9.75 7.94
N LYS A 207 -16.96 9.47 8.97
CA LYS A 207 -18.33 8.90 8.96
C LYS A 207 -18.55 7.69 8.04
N ALA A 208 -17.49 7.06 7.54
CA ALA A 208 -17.56 5.88 6.71
C ALA A 208 -16.27 5.08 6.78
N PRO A 209 -16.29 3.91 7.37
CA PRO A 209 -15.15 3.01 7.41
C PRO A 209 -14.74 2.59 6.00
N ARG A 210 -13.43 2.54 5.75
CA ARG A 210 -12.86 2.03 4.51
C ARG A 210 -12.65 0.53 4.67
N TYR A 211 -13.70 -0.24 4.45
CA TYR A 211 -13.58 -1.69 4.52
C TYR A 211 -13.55 -2.29 3.13
N TRP A 212 -12.59 -3.16 2.90
CA TRP A 212 -12.59 -4.03 1.75
C TRP A 212 -11.94 -5.37 2.10
N ARG A 213 -12.35 -6.38 1.34
CA ARG A 213 -11.78 -7.73 1.38
C ARG A 213 -11.40 -8.12 -0.02
N ALA A 214 -10.26 -8.80 -0.17
CA ALA A 214 -9.78 -9.21 -1.47
C ALA A 214 -9.22 -10.62 -1.46
N VAL A 215 -9.32 -11.27 -2.62
CA VAL A 215 -8.59 -12.49 -2.95
C VAL A 215 -7.67 -12.21 -4.13
N TYR A 216 -6.42 -12.60 -3.97
CA TYR A 216 -5.38 -12.54 -4.99
C TYR A 216 -5.05 -13.95 -5.47
N THR A 217 -4.88 -14.10 -6.76
CA THR A 217 -4.26 -15.27 -7.39
C THR A 217 -2.98 -14.82 -8.08
N SER A 218 -2.25 -15.71 -8.72
CA SER A 218 -1.12 -15.32 -9.59
C SER A 218 -1.55 -14.38 -10.74
N ARG A 219 -2.84 -14.40 -11.13
CA ARG A 219 -3.37 -13.62 -12.26
C ARG A 219 -4.38 -12.56 -11.84
N TYR A 220 -5.28 -12.86 -10.94
CA TYR A 220 -6.44 -12.01 -10.67
C TYR A 220 -6.35 -11.32 -9.31
N THR A 221 -6.88 -10.10 -9.24
CA THR A 221 -7.27 -9.43 -8.00
C THR A 221 -8.78 -9.25 -8.00
N TYR A 222 -9.47 -9.89 -7.08
CA TYR A 222 -10.91 -9.72 -6.89
C TYR A 222 -11.17 -9.07 -5.54
N VAL A 223 -12.04 -8.06 -5.52
CA VAL A 223 -12.29 -7.22 -4.34
C VAL A 223 -13.77 -7.10 -4.08
N LEU A 224 -14.15 -7.26 -2.83
CA LEU A 224 -15.39 -6.77 -2.26
C LEU A 224 -15.11 -5.50 -1.46
N CYS A 225 -15.84 -4.44 -1.73
CA CYS A 225 -15.69 -3.16 -1.04
C CYS A 225 -16.98 -2.81 -0.31
N GLY A 226 -16.92 -2.76 1.01
CA GLY A 226 -17.98 -2.20 1.82
C GLY A 226 -17.93 -0.68 1.75
N MET A 227 -19.04 -0.06 1.40
CA MET A 227 -19.34 1.37 1.53
C MET A 227 -18.43 2.44 0.88
N ASN A 228 -19.06 3.27 0.17
CA ASN A 228 -18.90 4.71 -0.19
C ASN A 228 -17.55 5.29 -0.65
N GLN A 229 -16.39 4.84 -0.25
CA GLN A 229 -15.16 5.57 -0.52
C GLN A 229 -14.39 5.10 -1.75
N ASN A 230 -14.54 3.85 -2.13
CA ASN A 230 -13.85 3.28 -3.30
C ASN A 230 -14.79 3.04 -4.49
N ARG A 231 -15.96 3.68 -4.51
CA ARG A 231 -16.95 3.58 -5.59
C ARG A 231 -16.46 4.03 -6.96
N ALA A 232 -15.41 4.84 -6.97
CA ALA A 232 -14.77 5.22 -8.23
C ALA A 232 -14.16 4.00 -8.96
N PHE A 233 -13.88 2.92 -8.22
CA PHE A 233 -13.20 1.74 -8.74
C PHE A 233 -14.06 0.47 -8.68
N THR A 234 -15.27 0.53 -8.10
CA THR A 234 -16.15 -0.62 -7.96
C THR A 234 -17.53 -0.35 -8.57
N LYS A 235 -18.16 -1.41 -9.06
CA LYS A 235 -19.57 -1.41 -9.43
C LYS A 235 -20.30 -2.44 -8.58
N ASP A 236 -21.40 -2.04 -7.96
CA ASP A 236 -22.13 -2.88 -7.01
C ASP A 236 -21.24 -3.43 -5.87
N GLY A 237 -20.23 -2.64 -5.45
CA GLY A 237 -19.31 -2.99 -4.38
C GLY A 237 -18.27 -4.04 -4.73
N LEU A 238 -18.13 -4.43 -6.00
CA LEU A 238 -17.14 -5.42 -6.44
C LEU A 238 -16.31 -4.92 -7.63
N VAL A 239 -15.12 -5.48 -7.77
CA VAL A 239 -14.26 -5.30 -8.94
C VAL A 239 -13.31 -6.49 -9.10
N LEU A 240 -13.04 -6.82 -10.35
CA LEU A 240 -12.01 -7.77 -10.76
C LEU A 240 -10.98 -7.05 -11.62
N TYR A 241 -9.70 -7.42 -11.46
CA TYR A 241 -8.61 -7.07 -12.37
C TYR A 241 -7.92 -8.33 -12.88
N ASP A 242 -7.65 -8.40 -14.18
CA ASP A 242 -6.84 -9.43 -14.81
C ASP A 242 -5.41 -8.90 -14.98
N ARG A 243 -4.54 -9.14 -13.99
CA ARG A 243 -3.19 -8.59 -13.94
C ARG A 243 -2.23 -9.15 -15.01
N GLU A 244 -2.60 -10.24 -15.65
CA GLU A 244 -1.84 -10.76 -16.81
C GLU A 244 -2.07 -9.87 -18.03
N LYS A 245 -3.30 -9.40 -18.25
CA LYS A 245 -3.67 -8.53 -19.37
C LYS A 245 -3.55 -7.05 -19.04
N ASP A 246 -3.71 -6.70 -17.79
CA ASP A 246 -3.72 -5.33 -17.28
C ASP A 246 -2.89 -5.25 -15.99
N PRO A 247 -1.55 -5.34 -16.07
CA PRO A 247 -0.67 -5.32 -14.91
C PRO A 247 -0.72 -4.01 -14.13
N LEU A 248 -1.19 -2.93 -14.74
CA LEU A 248 -1.34 -1.61 -14.12
C LEU A 248 -2.73 -1.38 -13.53
N GLN A 249 -3.63 -2.35 -13.61
CA GLN A 249 -4.99 -2.30 -13.08
C GLN A 249 -5.78 -1.04 -13.49
N LEU A 250 -5.68 -0.69 -14.78
CA LEU A 250 -6.35 0.47 -15.39
C LEU A 250 -7.77 0.15 -15.86
N ASN A 251 -8.05 -1.12 -16.12
CA ASN A 251 -9.27 -1.62 -16.76
C ASN A 251 -10.07 -2.50 -15.79
N PRO A 252 -10.89 -1.91 -14.92
CA PRO A 252 -11.72 -2.67 -14.00
C PRO A 252 -12.75 -3.53 -14.75
N ILE A 253 -12.91 -4.76 -14.30
CA ILE A 253 -13.83 -5.74 -14.88
C ILE A 253 -15.00 -5.94 -13.90
N TYR A 254 -16.22 -5.92 -14.44
CA TYR A 254 -17.46 -6.10 -13.69
C TYR A 254 -18.28 -7.25 -14.26
N LYS A 255 -19.33 -7.68 -13.55
CA LYS A 255 -20.29 -8.67 -14.05
C LYS A 255 -20.88 -8.22 -15.40
N GLY A 256 -21.08 -9.19 -16.30
CA GLY A 256 -21.54 -8.94 -17.68
C GLY A 256 -20.45 -8.57 -18.68
N MET A 257 -19.17 -8.57 -18.26
CA MET A 257 -18.02 -8.27 -19.14
C MET A 257 -17.25 -9.53 -19.59
N GLY A 258 -17.91 -10.71 -19.55
CA GLY A 258 -17.32 -11.96 -20.02
C GLY A 258 -16.42 -12.68 -19.01
N TYR A 259 -16.35 -12.21 -17.78
CA TYR A 259 -15.56 -12.81 -16.68
C TYR A 259 -16.43 -13.37 -15.55
N ASP A 260 -17.74 -13.54 -15.78
CA ASP A 260 -18.72 -13.89 -14.73
C ASP A 260 -18.34 -15.15 -13.98
N LYS A 261 -17.93 -16.22 -14.68
CA LYS A 261 -17.48 -17.46 -14.05
C LYS A 261 -16.26 -17.26 -13.14
N THR A 262 -15.34 -16.40 -13.54
CA THR A 262 -14.14 -16.06 -12.73
C THR A 262 -14.54 -15.26 -11.50
N ILE A 263 -15.40 -14.25 -11.68
CA ILE A 263 -15.95 -13.44 -10.60
C ILE A 263 -16.68 -14.33 -9.60
N ASP A 264 -17.59 -15.19 -10.06
CA ASP A 264 -18.37 -16.07 -9.19
C ASP A 264 -17.50 -17.05 -8.41
N ARG A 265 -16.48 -17.63 -9.04
CA ARG A 265 -15.50 -18.51 -8.37
C ARG A 265 -14.72 -17.76 -7.28
N LEU A 266 -14.13 -16.61 -7.61
CA LEU A 266 -13.33 -15.83 -6.66
C LEU A 266 -14.20 -15.25 -5.53
N HIS A 267 -15.44 -14.88 -5.84
CA HIS A 267 -16.42 -14.48 -4.84
C HIS A 267 -16.70 -15.60 -3.86
N ALA A 268 -16.99 -16.81 -4.35
CA ALA A 268 -17.26 -17.95 -3.51
C ALA A 268 -16.08 -18.30 -2.58
N GLU A 269 -14.84 -18.29 -3.11
CA GLU A 269 -13.63 -18.53 -2.32
C GLU A 269 -13.43 -17.46 -1.25
N LEU A 270 -13.62 -16.17 -1.59
CA LEU A 270 -13.51 -15.08 -0.63
C LEU A 270 -14.57 -15.19 0.48
N VAL A 271 -15.83 -15.41 0.13
CA VAL A 271 -16.93 -15.55 1.10
C VAL A 271 -16.69 -16.75 2.02
N LYS A 272 -16.26 -17.88 1.46
CA LYS A 272 -15.89 -19.07 2.22
C LYS A 272 -14.79 -18.75 3.24
N HIS A 273 -13.71 -18.09 2.81
CA HIS A 273 -12.62 -17.70 3.71
C HIS A 273 -13.11 -16.77 4.84
N LEU A 274 -13.94 -15.78 4.52
CA LEU A 274 -14.48 -14.85 5.52
C LEU A 274 -15.39 -15.55 6.54
N ASP A 275 -16.15 -16.57 6.10
CA ASP A 275 -16.99 -17.36 6.99
C ASP A 275 -16.15 -18.29 7.88
N GLU A 276 -15.14 -18.96 7.31
CA GLU A 276 -14.21 -19.85 8.05
C GLU A 276 -13.40 -19.09 9.11
N THR A 277 -13.04 -17.83 8.84
CA THR A 277 -12.29 -16.97 9.77
C THR A 277 -13.19 -16.16 10.72
N GLY A 278 -14.50 -16.26 10.57
CA GLY A 278 -15.46 -15.50 11.37
C GLY A 278 -15.44 -13.99 11.09
N ASP A 279 -14.99 -13.58 9.91
CA ASP A 279 -14.95 -12.17 9.53
C ASP A 279 -16.38 -11.61 9.36
N PRO A 280 -16.77 -10.57 10.09
CA PRO A 280 -18.13 -10.05 10.07
C PRO A 280 -18.49 -9.29 8.79
N PHE A 281 -17.52 -9.04 7.89
CA PHE A 281 -17.66 -8.17 6.73
C PHE A 281 -18.90 -8.45 5.88
N ILE A 282 -19.18 -9.72 5.58
CA ILE A 282 -20.33 -10.10 4.75
C ILE A 282 -21.65 -9.75 5.43
N LYS A 283 -21.77 -10.00 6.73
CA LYS A 283 -23.00 -9.77 7.50
C LYS A 283 -23.22 -8.30 7.81
N GLU A 284 -22.16 -7.61 8.22
CA GLU A 284 -22.24 -6.22 8.70
C GLU A 284 -22.20 -5.20 7.58
N TYR A 285 -21.49 -5.48 6.49
CA TYR A 285 -21.22 -4.48 5.46
C TYR A 285 -21.73 -4.86 4.07
N TRP A 286 -21.67 -6.12 3.69
CA TRP A 286 -22.02 -6.55 2.34
C TRP A 286 -23.53 -6.83 2.18
N ASN A 287 -24.10 -7.63 3.08
CA ASN A 287 -25.51 -8.05 3.05
C ASN A 287 -26.44 -7.14 3.87
N ASN A 288 -25.91 -6.10 4.52
CA ASN A 288 -26.72 -5.22 5.34
C ASN A 288 -27.39 -4.13 4.46
N PRO A 289 -28.73 -4.17 4.24
CA PRO A 289 -29.43 -3.16 3.47
C PRO A 289 -29.38 -1.77 4.13
N ASP A 290 -29.21 -1.71 5.46
CA ASP A 290 -29.13 -0.49 6.24
C ASP A 290 -27.70 0.08 6.30
N ALA A 291 -26.70 -0.68 5.86
CA ALA A 291 -25.31 -0.18 5.72
C ALA A 291 -25.18 0.97 4.70
N GLY A 292 -26.31 1.51 4.24
CA GLY A 292 -26.38 2.76 3.51
C GLY A 292 -25.73 2.68 2.14
N TYR A 293 -25.92 1.62 1.37
CA TYR A 293 -25.66 1.68 -0.07
C TYR A 293 -26.53 2.79 -0.66
N PRO A 294 -26.02 4.02 -0.87
CA PRO A 294 -26.81 5.00 -1.58
C PRO A 294 -27.04 4.48 -2.99
N LYS A 295 -28.29 4.52 -3.45
CA LYS A 295 -28.63 4.28 -4.85
C LYS A 295 -27.66 5.06 -5.74
N LEU A 296 -26.93 4.35 -6.58
CA LEU A 296 -25.87 4.84 -7.47
C LEU A 296 -26.36 5.96 -8.39
N ASN A 297 -26.36 7.19 -7.92
CA ASN A 297 -26.53 8.36 -8.76
C ASN A 297 -25.16 9.03 -8.96
N LYS A 298 -24.59 8.82 -10.14
CA LYS A 298 -23.36 9.41 -10.69
C LYS A 298 -22.08 9.14 -9.88
N VAL A 299 -21.35 8.13 -10.32
CA VAL A 299 -19.98 7.85 -9.93
C VAL A 299 -19.08 9.03 -10.28
N THR A 300 -18.66 9.79 -9.27
CA THR A 300 -17.52 10.70 -9.46
C THR A 300 -16.24 9.90 -9.30
N MET A 301 -15.36 9.94 -10.31
CA MET A 301 -14.06 9.25 -10.36
C MET A 301 -13.06 9.79 -9.30
N ASP A 302 -13.55 10.27 -8.16
CA ASP A 302 -12.73 10.85 -7.10
C ASP A 302 -12.96 10.13 -5.76
N PRO A 303 -12.10 9.18 -5.42
CA PRO A 303 -12.21 8.43 -4.16
C PRO A 303 -12.08 9.32 -2.91
N TYR A 304 -11.59 10.55 -3.07
CA TYR A 304 -11.40 11.51 -1.98
C TYR A 304 -12.43 12.66 -1.99
N SER A 305 -13.47 12.61 -2.81
CA SER A 305 -14.48 13.68 -2.91
C SER A 305 -15.20 13.96 -1.59
N ALA A 306 -15.38 12.94 -0.75
CA ALA A 306 -15.98 13.08 0.57
C ALA A 306 -15.08 13.87 1.54
N LEU A 307 -13.76 13.68 1.46
CA LEU A 307 -12.79 14.39 2.28
C LEU A 307 -12.67 15.88 1.90
N ARG A 308 -12.96 16.24 0.67
CA ARG A 308 -12.96 17.66 0.21
C ARG A 308 -14.13 18.45 0.75
N LYS A 309 -15.29 17.83 0.94
CA LYS A 309 -16.48 18.51 1.47
C LYS A 309 -16.32 18.84 2.96
N SER A 310 -15.62 18.01 3.73
CA SER A 310 -15.36 18.30 5.15
C SER A 310 -14.33 19.41 5.39
N GLY A 311 -13.33 19.54 4.48
CA GLY A 311 -12.34 20.63 4.58
C GLY A 311 -12.85 22.01 4.13
N ALA A 312 -13.93 22.08 3.34
CA ALA A 312 -14.51 23.33 2.89
C ALA A 312 -15.36 24.02 3.98
N ASN A 313 -15.95 23.25 4.89
CA ASN A 313 -16.77 23.81 5.99
C ASN A 313 -15.94 24.34 7.17
N ALA A 314 -14.64 24.06 7.26
CA ALA A 314 -13.76 24.57 8.30
C ALA A 314 -13.31 26.04 8.08
N LYS A 315 -13.64 26.67 6.94
CA LYS A 315 -13.25 28.05 6.62
C LYS A 315 -14.31 29.11 6.89
N GLY A 316 -15.46 28.77 7.49
CA GLY A 316 -16.60 29.69 7.72
C GLY A 316 -16.63 30.40 9.07
N GLY A 317 -15.78 30.10 10.01
CA GLY A 317 -15.73 30.73 11.34
C GLY A 317 -14.98 32.07 11.31
N LYS A 318 -15.61 33.16 10.87
CA LYS A 318 -15.10 34.51 11.15
C LYS A 318 -15.19 34.80 12.65
N SER A 319 -14.10 34.66 13.35
CA SER A 319 -13.93 35.27 14.70
C SER A 319 -14.04 36.78 14.55
N LYS A 320 -15.14 37.35 15.04
CA LYS A 320 -15.24 38.79 15.27
C LYS A 320 -14.32 39.14 16.46
N GLY A 321 -13.15 39.58 16.14
CA GLY A 321 -12.24 40.16 17.11
C GLY A 321 -12.82 41.47 17.62
N ASN A 322 -13.17 41.48 18.88
CA ASN A 322 -13.57 42.67 19.67
C ASN A 322 -12.33 43.54 19.87
N ARG A 323 -12.22 44.64 19.12
CA ARG A 323 -11.27 45.73 19.39
C ARG A 323 -11.84 46.57 20.55
N ASN A 324 -11.39 46.36 21.76
CA ASN A 324 -11.57 47.36 22.80
C ASN A 324 -10.39 48.33 22.79
N LYS A 325 -10.75 49.57 22.53
CA LYS A 325 -9.96 50.80 22.78
C LYS A 325 -9.88 51.04 24.29
N GLN A 326 -8.72 51.34 24.78
CA GLN A 326 -8.43 52.26 25.87
C GLN A 326 -6.92 52.49 25.88
N LEU A 327 -6.42 53.62 25.49
CA LEU A 327 -6.37 54.96 26.01
C LEU A 327 -5.48 55.12 27.25
N LYS A 328 -4.37 55.81 27.01
CA LYS A 328 -3.76 56.90 27.81
C LYS A 328 -3.65 56.69 29.34
N LYS A 329 -2.48 56.48 29.80
CA LYS A 329 -1.66 57.53 30.47
C LYS A 329 -0.22 57.05 30.59
#